data_6981f35d87f6185fdddf0286b7c1d475
#
_entry.id   6981f35d87f6185fdddf0286b7c1d475
#
_cell.length_a   1.000
_cell.length_b   1.000
_cell.length_c   1.000
_cell.angle_alpha   90.00
_cell.angle_beta   90.00
_cell.angle_gamma   90.00
#
_symmetry.space_group_name_H-M   'P 1'
#
loop_
_entity.id
_entity.type
_entity.pdbx_description
1 polymer ?
#
loop_
_entity_poly.entity_id
_entity_poly.type
_entity_poly.pdbx_seq_one_letter_code
_entity_poly.pdbx_strand_id
1 'polypeptide(L)'
;MSIGLISFLGLGIAPFIQGLIGSDPTANQTKPAQTQTVNTLPREELEAQARGYELVLQREPDNETALQGLLEVKLQLQDLPGSIDVLEKLVRLKPEQTNYAVLLAQAKEQTGDREAAAQVYRQILTAQPGNANALDGMVKLLIAENRPEAAIGLLQETLKTAPQANQISPNTIDVVSVQVILGQVYAQEERYAEAIAVYDEAMKVDQKDFRPILGKALVLKRQGKTDQASQLFKVAGDLSPAQYRDQIKQLAAQPPVPAAPPATPSATPPATPPATPPATPPGNLPAPPSAPEKPASP
;
A
#
# COMPACT_ATOMS: atom_id res chain seq x y z
N MET A 1 -19.54 7.01 -27.39
CA MET A 1 -18.91 7.44 -26.12
C MET A 1 -17.82 6.43 -25.79
N SER A 2 -16.60 6.73 -26.21
CA SER A 2 -15.46 5.84 -26.02
C SER A 2 -14.75 6.25 -24.74
N ILE A 3 -14.84 5.40 -23.72
CA ILE A 3 -14.07 5.56 -22.48
C ILE A 3 -12.66 5.09 -22.81
N GLY A 4 -11.76 6.04 -22.98
CA GLY A 4 -10.35 5.78 -23.19
C GLY A 4 -9.76 5.13 -21.95
N LEU A 5 -9.36 3.88 -22.08
CA LEU A 5 -8.55 3.14 -21.15
C LEU A 5 -7.15 3.79 -21.16
N ILE A 6 -6.90 4.70 -20.24
CA ILE A 6 -5.55 5.21 -20.00
C ILE A 6 -4.81 4.08 -19.29
N SER A 7 -4.08 3.30 -20.08
CA SER A 7 -3.09 2.37 -19.58
C SER A 7 -2.02 3.15 -18.82
N PHE A 8 -2.09 3.08 -17.52
CA PHE A 8 -1.07 3.59 -16.62
C PHE A 8 0.19 2.71 -16.72
N LEU A 9 1.06 3.04 -17.67
CA LEU A 9 2.45 2.58 -17.71
C LEU A 9 3.30 3.47 -16.78
N GLY A 10 2.90 3.51 -15.50
CA GLY A 10 3.71 4.04 -14.41
C GLY A 10 4.59 2.94 -13.83
N LEU A 11 5.23 2.21 -14.69
CA LEU A 11 5.90 0.95 -14.36
C LEU A 11 7.41 1.13 -14.32
N GLY A 12 7.97 0.95 -13.18
CA GLY A 12 9.40 0.66 -13.04
C GLY A 12 10.01 1.02 -11.70
N ILE A 13 9.43 1.94 -10.95
CA ILE A 13 10.05 2.46 -9.73
C ILE A 13 9.35 1.93 -8.46
N ALA A 14 8.03 1.82 -8.48
CA ALA A 14 7.27 1.35 -7.33
C ALA A 14 7.70 -0.05 -6.84
N PRO A 15 7.86 -1.08 -7.69
CA PRO A 15 8.31 -2.39 -7.23
C PRO A 15 9.75 -2.40 -6.69
N PHE A 16 10.61 -1.47 -7.14
CA PHE A 16 11.97 -1.38 -6.63
C PHE A 16 12.05 -0.84 -5.21
N ILE A 17 11.39 0.27 -4.94
CA ILE A 17 11.37 0.87 -3.59
C ILE A 17 10.62 -0.05 -2.61
N GLN A 18 9.64 -0.81 -3.08
CA GLN A 18 8.92 -1.80 -2.28
C GLN A 18 9.79 -2.96 -1.80
N GLY A 19 10.69 -3.45 -2.65
CA GLY A 19 11.70 -4.43 -2.24
C GLY A 19 12.67 -3.91 -1.18
N LEU A 20 12.82 -2.58 -1.08
CA LEU A 20 13.69 -1.92 -0.11
C LEU A 20 13.03 -1.70 1.26
N ILE A 21 11.71 -1.53 1.31
CA ILE A 21 10.98 -1.27 2.57
C ILE A 21 10.86 -2.53 3.42
N GLY A 22 10.74 -3.70 2.78
CA GLY A 22 10.60 -4.99 3.46
C GLY A 22 11.91 -5.66 3.89
N SER A 23 13.06 -5.02 3.64
CA SER A 23 14.36 -5.60 3.99
C SER A 23 14.81 -5.07 5.34
N ASP A 24 14.63 -5.87 6.38
CA ASP A 24 15.26 -5.66 7.68
C ASP A 24 16.79 -5.62 7.50
N PRO A 25 17.50 -4.53 7.81
CA PRO A 25 18.93 -4.41 7.56
C PRO A 25 19.79 -5.35 8.41
N THR A 26 19.19 -6.10 9.34
CA THR A 26 19.89 -7.03 10.24
C THR A 26 19.88 -8.49 9.79
N ALA A 27 19.10 -8.84 8.78
CA ALA A 27 19.02 -10.20 8.26
C ALA A 27 19.65 -10.27 6.86
N ASN A 28 20.94 -10.28 6.70
CA ASN A 28 21.68 -11.17 5.82
C ASN A 28 23.14 -10.78 5.59
N GLN A 29 24.01 -11.34 6.39
CA GLN A 29 25.33 -11.69 5.90
C GLN A 29 25.25 -13.10 5.31
N THR A 30 24.91 -13.23 4.05
CA THR A 30 25.13 -14.48 3.32
C THR A 30 25.37 -14.22 1.84
N LYS A 31 26.58 -14.55 1.43
CA LYS A 31 27.13 -14.92 0.10
C LYS A 31 26.73 -14.09 -1.13
N PRO A 32 27.71 -13.85 -2.05
CA PRO A 32 27.44 -13.21 -3.33
C PRO A 32 26.45 -14.06 -4.13
N ALA A 33 25.42 -13.41 -4.64
CA ALA A 33 24.44 -14.00 -5.50
C ALA A 33 25.13 -14.50 -6.78
N GLN A 34 25.40 -15.80 -6.81
CA GLN A 34 25.45 -16.50 -8.08
C GLN A 34 24.09 -16.28 -8.75
N THR A 35 24.11 -15.89 -10.00
CA THR A 35 22.95 -15.93 -10.88
C THR A 35 22.36 -17.33 -10.82
N GLN A 36 21.46 -17.57 -9.88
CA GLN A 36 20.69 -18.79 -9.86
C GLN A 36 19.79 -18.69 -11.08
N THR A 37 20.17 -19.40 -12.15
CA THR A 37 19.17 -19.95 -13.06
C THR A 37 18.16 -20.62 -12.15
N VAL A 38 16.97 -20.02 -12.04
CA VAL A 38 15.84 -20.61 -11.32
C VAL A 38 15.58 -21.92 -12.06
N ASN A 39 16.12 -23.02 -11.52
CA ASN A 39 15.85 -24.35 -12.01
C ASN A 39 14.43 -24.67 -11.54
N THR A 40 13.44 -24.11 -12.24
CA THR A 40 12.03 -24.41 -11.98
C THR A 40 11.84 -25.87 -12.32
N LEU A 41 11.57 -26.66 -11.31
CA LEU A 41 11.23 -28.07 -11.49
C LEU A 41 10.07 -28.21 -12.49
N PRO A 42 10.03 -29.27 -13.29
CA PRO A 42 8.90 -29.53 -14.16
C PRO A 42 7.58 -29.51 -13.35
N ARG A 43 6.54 -28.98 -13.94
CA ARG A 43 5.23 -28.83 -13.27
C ARG A 43 4.73 -30.16 -12.66
N GLU A 44 4.93 -31.27 -13.36
CA GLU A 44 4.54 -32.61 -12.87
C GLU A 44 5.28 -33.00 -11.57
N GLU A 45 6.55 -32.60 -11.45
CA GLU A 45 7.35 -32.85 -10.27
C GLU A 45 6.89 -32.00 -9.08
N LEU A 46 6.57 -30.71 -9.33
CA LEU A 46 5.97 -29.84 -8.34
C LEU A 46 4.61 -30.37 -7.85
N GLU A 47 3.76 -30.85 -8.76
CA GLU A 47 2.48 -31.45 -8.42
C GLU A 47 2.65 -32.76 -7.62
N ALA A 48 3.69 -33.56 -7.92
CA ALA A 48 4.01 -34.76 -7.14
C ALA A 48 4.48 -34.38 -5.72
N GLN A 49 5.32 -33.34 -5.58
CA GLN A 49 5.74 -32.84 -4.28
C GLN A 49 4.56 -32.30 -3.47
N ALA A 50 3.64 -31.54 -4.10
CA ALA A 50 2.44 -31.04 -3.44
C ALA A 50 1.62 -32.20 -2.86
N ARG A 51 1.36 -33.25 -3.66
CA ARG A 51 0.66 -34.48 -3.17
C ARG A 51 1.39 -35.14 -2.01
N GLY A 52 2.72 -35.17 -2.03
CA GLY A 52 3.52 -35.68 -0.91
C GLY A 52 3.27 -34.94 0.39
N TYR A 53 3.30 -33.60 0.36
CA TYR A 53 2.98 -32.78 1.54
C TYR A 53 1.51 -32.93 1.97
N GLU A 54 0.57 -32.97 1.03
CA GLU A 54 -0.85 -33.18 1.32
C GLU A 54 -1.09 -34.51 2.04
N LEU A 55 -0.40 -35.60 1.68
CA LEU A 55 -0.46 -36.89 2.37
C LEU A 55 0.08 -36.82 3.81
N VAL A 56 1.14 -36.04 4.05
CA VAL A 56 1.64 -35.78 5.41
C VAL A 56 0.58 -35.02 6.21
N LEU A 57 -0.03 -33.99 5.62
CA LEU A 57 -1.04 -33.15 6.28
C LEU A 57 -2.37 -33.87 6.53
N GLN A 58 -2.66 -34.95 5.81
CA GLN A 58 -3.82 -35.83 6.15
C GLN A 58 -3.63 -36.55 7.48
N ARG A 59 -2.39 -36.86 7.86
CA ARG A 59 -2.06 -37.55 9.13
C ARG A 59 -1.76 -36.56 10.24
N GLU A 60 -1.07 -35.48 9.88
CA GLU A 60 -0.59 -34.43 10.78
C GLU A 60 -1.02 -33.06 10.23
N PRO A 61 -2.27 -32.63 10.43
CA PRO A 61 -2.84 -31.43 9.83
C PRO A 61 -2.08 -30.12 10.16
N ASP A 62 -1.40 -30.11 11.31
CA ASP A 62 -0.66 -28.95 11.84
C ASP A 62 0.86 -29.09 11.69
N ASN A 63 1.33 -30.03 10.84
CA ASN A 63 2.75 -30.20 10.56
C ASN A 63 3.28 -28.98 9.81
N GLU A 64 4.00 -28.11 10.54
CA GLU A 64 4.53 -26.85 10.04
C GLU A 64 5.45 -27.03 8.81
N THR A 65 6.35 -28.02 8.87
CA THR A 65 7.29 -28.28 7.76
C THR A 65 6.53 -28.67 6.48
N ALA A 66 5.50 -29.50 6.62
CA ALA A 66 4.69 -29.90 5.47
C ALA A 66 3.84 -28.73 4.94
N LEU A 67 3.31 -27.85 5.81
CA LEU A 67 2.59 -26.63 5.39
C LEU A 67 3.53 -25.66 4.67
N GLN A 68 4.74 -25.43 5.17
CA GLN A 68 5.72 -24.56 4.52
C GLN A 68 6.15 -25.10 3.16
N GLY A 69 6.46 -26.40 3.08
CA GLY A 69 6.80 -27.04 1.81
C GLY A 69 5.66 -27.00 0.80
N LEU A 70 4.41 -27.23 1.26
CA LEU A 70 3.23 -27.13 0.40
C LEU A 70 3.01 -25.70 -0.08
N LEU A 71 3.18 -24.70 0.78
CA LEU A 71 3.08 -23.29 0.40
C LEU A 71 4.10 -22.95 -0.70
N GLU A 72 5.37 -23.33 -0.51
CA GLU A 72 6.41 -23.08 -1.51
C GLU A 72 6.05 -23.68 -2.87
N VAL A 73 5.64 -24.94 -2.88
CA VAL A 73 5.24 -25.63 -4.13
C VAL A 73 4.00 -24.99 -4.77
N LYS A 74 2.97 -24.62 -3.97
CA LYS A 74 1.77 -23.93 -4.48
C LYS A 74 2.11 -22.57 -5.10
N LEU A 75 3.03 -21.81 -4.50
CA LEU A 75 3.51 -20.54 -5.06
C LEU A 75 4.28 -20.75 -6.37
N GLN A 76 5.15 -21.77 -6.47
CA GLN A 76 5.85 -22.11 -7.71
C GLN A 76 4.89 -22.56 -8.81
N LEU A 77 3.82 -23.27 -8.47
CA LEU A 77 2.75 -23.66 -9.39
C LEU A 77 1.82 -22.50 -9.78
N GLN A 78 1.96 -21.34 -9.13
CA GLN A 78 1.05 -20.19 -9.26
C GLN A 78 -0.40 -20.55 -8.84
N ASP A 79 -0.56 -21.53 -7.95
CA ASP A 79 -1.83 -21.93 -7.38
C ASP A 79 -2.18 -21.00 -6.21
N LEU A 80 -2.66 -19.78 -6.53
CA LEU A 80 -3.02 -18.79 -5.52
C LEU A 80 -4.13 -19.27 -4.58
N PRO A 81 -5.25 -19.89 -5.04
CA PRO A 81 -6.27 -20.41 -4.14
C PRO A 81 -5.70 -21.44 -3.16
N GLY A 82 -4.93 -22.42 -3.66
CA GLY A 82 -4.27 -23.41 -2.81
C GLY A 82 -3.28 -22.79 -1.82
N SER A 83 -2.58 -21.72 -2.22
CA SER A 83 -1.67 -20.98 -1.32
C SER A 83 -2.44 -20.27 -0.19
N ILE A 84 -3.62 -19.71 -0.46
CA ILE A 84 -4.46 -19.05 0.55
C ILE A 84 -4.86 -20.05 1.64
N ASP A 85 -5.33 -21.25 1.29
CA ASP A 85 -5.73 -22.27 2.25
C ASP A 85 -4.59 -22.66 3.20
N VAL A 86 -3.37 -22.80 2.63
CA VAL A 86 -2.17 -23.13 3.42
C VAL A 86 -1.76 -21.96 4.31
N LEU A 87 -1.77 -20.73 3.77
CA LEU A 87 -1.43 -19.52 4.51
C LEU A 87 -2.40 -19.28 5.68
N GLU A 88 -3.70 -19.51 5.50
CA GLU A 88 -4.68 -19.41 6.59
C GLU A 88 -4.38 -20.37 7.74
N LYS A 89 -3.90 -21.58 7.44
CA LYS A 89 -3.45 -22.53 8.46
C LYS A 89 -2.17 -22.03 9.16
N LEU A 90 -1.17 -21.57 8.39
CA LEU A 90 0.09 -21.06 8.95
C LEU A 90 -0.13 -19.83 9.83
N VAL A 91 -0.99 -18.90 9.44
CA VAL A 91 -1.36 -17.72 10.25
C VAL A 91 -2.01 -18.10 11.57
N ARG A 92 -2.87 -19.14 11.57
CA ARG A 92 -3.49 -19.66 12.82
C ARG A 92 -2.48 -20.34 13.74
N LEU A 93 -1.54 -21.08 13.17
CA LEU A 93 -0.53 -21.81 13.94
C LEU A 93 0.58 -20.90 14.46
N LYS A 94 0.89 -19.85 13.72
CA LYS A 94 2.02 -18.93 13.97
C LYS A 94 1.58 -17.47 13.88
N PRO A 95 0.69 -16.99 14.75
CA PRO A 95 0.19 -15.63 14.71
C PRO A 95 1.27 -14.56 14.92
N GLU A 96 2.39 -14.94 15.56
CA GLU A 96 3.56 -14.08 15.75
C GLU A 96 4.38 -13.89 14.46
N GLN A 97 4.26 -14.79 13.49
CA GLN A 97 4.96 -14.71 12.21
C GLN A 97 4.13 -13.92 11.20
N THR A 98 4.17 -12.60 11.32
CA THR A 98 3.36 -11.69 10.51
C THR A 98 3.64 -11.76 9.00
N ASN A 99 4.79 -12.31 8.59
CA ASN A 99 5.10 -12.54 7.18
C ASN A 99 4.08 -13.46 6.48
N TYR A 100 3.57 -14.50 7.16
CA TYR A 100 2.50 -15.34 6.58
C TYR A 100 1.20 -14.57 6.40
N ALA A 101 0.86 -13.71 7.36
CA ALA A 101 -0.33 -12.87 7.25
C ALA A 101 -0.19 -11.83 6.12
N VAL A 102 1.00 -11.24 5.93
CA VAL A 102 1.27 -10.35 4.79
C VAL A 102 1.11 -11.09 3.46
N LEU A 103 1.69 -12.29 3.34
CA LEU A 103 1.54 -13.12 2.13
C LEU A 103 0.07 -13.51 1.89
N LEU A 104 -0.68 -13.83 2.95
CA LEU A 104 -2.11 -14.11 2.86
C LEU A 104 -2.89 -12.92 2.30
N ALA A 105 -2.63 -11.71 2.82
CA ALA A 105 -3.27 -10.50 2.34
C ALA A 105 -2.94 -10.24 0.86
N GLN A 106 -1.68 -10.40 0.46
CA GLN A 106 -1.24 -10.25 -0.94
C GLN A 106 -1.90 -11.29 -1.86
N ALA A 107 -2.00 -12.55 -1.43
CA ALA A 107 -2.67 -13.59 -2.21
C ALA A 107 -4.18 -13.30 -2.38
N LYS A 108 -4.85 -12.85 -1.31
CA LYS A 108 -6.25 -12.42 -1.36
C LYS A 108 -6.45 -11.21 -2.28
N GLU A 109 -5.53 -10.23 -2.26
CA GLU A 109 -5.55 -9.10 -3.18
C GLU A 109 -5.43 -9.55 -4.64
N GLN A 110 -4.49 -10.47 -4.95
CA GLN A 110 -4.30 -11.01 -6.29
C GLN A 110 -5.49 -11.82 -6.81
N THR A 111 -6.22 -12.48 -5.93
CA THR A 111 -7.48 -13.18 -6.28
C THR A 111 -8.69 -12.25 -6.34
N GLY A 112 -8.51 -10.94 -6.09
CA GLY A 112 -9.56 -9.93 -6.14
C GLY A 112 -10.35 -9.74 -4.86
N ASP A 113 -10.06 -10.51 -3.81
CA ASP A 113 -10.71 -10.38 -2.49
C ASP A 113 -10.05 -9.28 -1.66
N ARG A 114 -10.25 -8.02 -2.14
CA ARG A 114 -9.64 -6.83 -1.53
C ARG A 114 -10.10 -6.58 -0.11
N GLU A 115 -11.37 -6.87 0.18
CA GLU A 115 -11.90 -6.66 1.54
C GLU A 115 -11.25 -7.62 2.55
N ALA A 116 -11.11 -8.91 2.21
CA ALA A 116 -10.40 -9.84 3.08
C ALA A 116 -8.91 -9.47 3.21
N ALA A 117 -8.25 -9.02 2.13
CA ALA A 117 -6.89 -8.51 2.19
C ALA A 117 -6.78 -7.32 3.16
N ALA A 118 -7.69 -6.34 3.06
CA ALA A 118 -7.73 -5.18 3.95
C ALA A 118 -7.94 -5.60 5.42
N GLN A 119 -8.77 -6.60 5.68
CA GLN A 119 -8.99 -7.12 7.03
C GLN A 119 -7.71 -7.72 7.61
N VAL A 120 -6.98 -8.51 6.83
CA VAL A 120 -5.71 -9.10 7.27
C VAL A 120 -4.68 -8.02 7.55
N TYR A 121 -4.52 -7.01 6.66
CA TYR A 121 -3.61 -5.88 6.92
C TYR A 121 -4.00 -5.11 8.19
N ARG A 122 -5.29 -4.84 8.42
CA ARG A 122 -5.76 -4.18 9.66
C ARG A 122 -5.43 -4.99 10.91
N GLN A 123 -5.57 -6.32 10.86
CA GLN A 123 -5.19 -7.19 11.99
C GLN A 123 -3.70 -7.10 12.30
N ILE A 124 -2.84 -7.14 11.26
CA ILE A 124 -1.40 -6.96 11.45
C ILE A 124 -1.09 -5.61 12.07
N LEU A 125 -1.66 -4.52 11.53
CA LEU A 125 -1.41 -3.16 11.99
C LEU A 125 -1.97 -2.88 13.39
N THR A 126 -3.00 -3.60 13.83
CA THR A 126 -3.50 -3.55 15.21
C THR A 126 -2.49 -4.15 16.18
N ALA A 127 -1.86 -5.27 15.82
CA ALA A 127 -0.85 -5.93 16.65
C ALA A 127 0.53 -5.26 16.54
N GLN A 128 0.89 -4.80 15.34
CA GLN A 128 2.17 -4.20 15.00
C GLN A 128 1.96 -2.94 14.15
N PRO A 129 1.67 -1.79 14.76
CA PRO A 129 1.36 -0.54 14.03
C PRO A 129 2.46 -0.06 13.09
N GLY A 130 3.71 -0.44 13.35
CA GLY A 130 4.89 -0.11 12.54
C GLY A 130 5.27 -1.16 11.51
N ASN A 131 4.47 -2.19 11.28
CA ASN A 131 4.80 -3.23 10.29
C ASN A 131 4.81 -2.62 8.88
N ALA A 132 6.01 -2.37 8.35
CA ALA A 132 6.19 -1.66 7.07
C ALA A 132 5.54 -2.40 5.89
N ASN A 133 5.59 -3.73 5.88
CA ASN A 133 4.98 -4.54 4.81
C ASN A 133 3.45 -4.45 4.83
N ALA A 134 2.85 -4.46 6.01
CA ALA A 134 1.40 -4.31 6.15
C ALA A 134 0.94 -2.89 5.85
N LEU A 135 1.72 -1.86 6.26
CA LEU A 135 1.46 -0.46 5.88
C LEU A 135 1.52 -0.28 4.37
N ASP A 136 2.58 -0.76 3.74
CA ASP A 136 2.75 -0.67 2.28
C ASP A 136 1.63 -1.40 1.53
N GLY A 137 1.28 -2.63 1.95
CA GLY A 137 0.17 -3.38 1.36
C GLY A 137 -1.17 -2.66 1.52
N MET A 138 -1.48 -2.16 2.72
CA MET A 138 -2.72 -1.40 2.97
C MET A 138 -2.77 -0.10 2.16
N VAL A 139 -1.64 0.62 2.07
CA VAL A 139 -1.51 1.83 1.26
C VAL A 139 -1.78 1.55 -0.21
N LYS A 140 -1.16 0.51 -0.79
CA LYS A 140 -1.40 0.10 -2.18
C LYS A 140 -2.86 -0.22 -2.44
N LEU A 141 -3.49 -0.96 -1.52
CA LEU A 141 -4.90 -1.29 -1.62
C LEU A 141 -5.76 -0.03 -1.64
N LEU A 142 -5.52 0.92 -0.73
CA LEU A 142 -6.23 2.21 -0.69
C LEU A 142 -6.03 3.04 -1.95
N ILE A 143 -4.81 3.07 -2.50
CA ILE A 143 -4.54 3.74 -3.78
C ILE A 143 -5.28 3.05 -4.94
N ALA A 144 -5.28 1.71 -4.98
CA ALA A 144 -6.01 0.95 -6.00
C ALA A 144 -7.54 1.13 -5.91
N GLU A 145 -8.05 1.50 -4.73
CA GLU A 145 -9.44 1.90 -4.50
C GLU A 145 -9.72 3.39 -4.78
N ASN A 146 -8.74 4.13 -5.31
CA ASN A 146 -8.81 5.58 -5.52
C ASN A 146 -9.08 6.37 -4.23
N ARG A 147 -8.42 5.99 -3.14
CA ARG A 147 -8.53 6.57 -1.80
C ARG A 147 -7.18 7.03 -1.25
N PRO A 148 -6.43 7.89 -1.97
CA PRO A 148 -5.09 8.31 -1.56
C PRO A 148 -5.08 9.08 -0.23
N GLU A 149 -6.10 9.88 0.06
CA GLU A 149 -6.19 10.61 1.32
C GLU A 149 -6.33 9.67 2.54
N ALA A 150 -7.00 8.53 2.38
CA ALA A 150 -7.06 7.53 3.44
C ALA A 150 -5.69 6.86 3.67
N ALA A 151 -4.92 6.63 2.62
CA ALA A 151 -3.55 6.13 2.73
C ALA A 151 -2.62 7.14 3.42
N ILE A 152 -2.71 8.43 3.05
CA ILE A 152 -1.98 9.52 3.70
C ILE A 152 -2.35 9.61 5.19
N GLY A 153 -3.65 9.58 5.51
CA GLY A 153 -4.13 9.64 6.89
C GLY A 153 -3.61 8.49 7.75
N LEU A 154 -3.62 7.27 7.23
CA LEU A 154 -3.06 6.09 7.90
C LEU A 154 -1.57 6.28 8.26
N LEU A 155 -0.77 6.73 7.31
CA LEU A 155 0.67 6.92 7.50
C LEU A 155 0.96 8.09 8.45
N GLN A 156 0.22 9.19 8.36
CA GLN A 156 0.36 10.33 9.27
C GLN A 156 -0.01 9.95 10.71
N GLU A 157 -1.08 9.16 10.92
CA GLU A 157 -1.45 8.69 12.25
C GLU A 157 -0.39 7.72 12.81
N THR A 158 0.17 6.85 11.97
CA THR A 158 1.30 5.98 12.36
C THR A 158 2.51 6.81 12.80
N LEU A 159 2.87 7.87 12.06
CA LEU A 159 3.97 8.76 12.43
C LEU A 159 3.70 9.55 13.71
N LYS A 160 2.46 9.97 13.92
CA LYS A 160 2.04 10.71 15.12
C LYS A 160 2.13 9.84 16.38
N THR A 161 1.83 8.55 16.27
CA THR A 161 1.91 7.60 17.39
C THR A 161 3.31 7.05 17.63
N ALA A 162 4.23 7.15 16.63
CA ALA A 162 5.57 6.60 16.68
C ALA A 162 6.41 7.02 17.91
N PRO A 163 6.43 8.31 18.35
CA PRO A 163 7.23 8.70 19.51
C PRO A 163 6.83 7.96 20.76
N GLN A 164 5.52 7.83 21.02
CA GLN A 164 5.00 7.11 22.18
C GLN A 164 5.25 5.61 22.09
N ALA A 165 5.00 5.01 20.93
CA ALA A 165 5.22 3.58 20.70
C ALA A 165 6.69 3.22 20.89
N ASN A 166 7.60 4.01 20.33
CA ASN A 166 9.04 3.78 20.42
C ASN A 166 9.63 4.10 21.82
N GLN A 167 8.95 4.91 22.60
CA GLN A 167 9.31 5.12 24.01
C GLN A 167 8.98 3.90 24.86
N ILE A 168 7.85 3.23 24.58
CA ILE A 168 7.43 2.02 25.30
C ILE A 168 8.27 0.83 24.89
N SER A 169 8.45 0.64 23.58
CA SER A 169 9.26 -0.43 23.01
C SER A 169 10.07 0.13 21.84
N PRO A 170 11.40 0.25 21.98
CA PRO A 170 12.27 0.81 20.95
C PRO A 170 12.08 0.10 19.59
N ASN A 171 12.11 0.88 18.52
CA ASN A 171 11.97 0.40 17.13
C ASN A 171 10.64 -0.30 16.80
N THR A 172 9.59 -0.06 17.58
CA THR A 172 8.24 -0.56 17.24
C THR A 172 7.76 0.02 15.92
N ILE A 173 8.04 1.30 15.65
CA ILE A 173 7.71 1.97 14.39
C ILE A 173 9.00 2.53 13.78
N ASP A 174 9.39 2.01 12.62
CA ASP A 174 10.47 2.59 11.82
C ASP A 174 9.95 3.86 11.13
N VAL A 175 10.25 4.99 11.74
CA VAL A 175 9.81 6.32 11.27
C VAL A 175 10.27 6.58 9.86
N VAL A 176 11.51 6.22 9.50
CA VAL A 176 12.07 6.45 8.16
C VAL A 176 11.31 5.65 7.12
N SER A 177 11.04 4.37 7.38
CA SER A 177 10.25 3.52 6.47
C SER A 177 8.84 4.08 6.25
N VAL A 178 8.15 4.52 7.31
CA VAL A 178 6.81 5.13 7.19
C VAL A 178 6.86 6.44 6.40
N GLN A 179 7.88 7.29 6.64
CA GLN A 179 8.07 8.52 5.87
C GLN A 179 8.40 8.24 4.41
N VAL A 180 9.16 7.20 4.10
CA VAL A 180 9.44 6.81 2.71
C VAL A 180 8.15 6.41 2.00
N ILE A 181 7.29 5.61 2.62
CA ILE A 181 5.98 5.24 2.05
C ILE A 181 5.12 6.50 1.85
N LEU A 182 5.04 7.39 2.83
CA LEU A 182 4.24 8.62 2.75
C LEU A 182 4.75 9.53 1.62
N GLY A 183 6.06 9.70 1.49
CA GLY A 183 6.66 10.46 0.39
C GLY A 183 6.36 9.86 -0.98
N GLN A 184 6.29 8.55 -1.10
CA GLN A 184 5.89 7.86 -2.33
C GLN A 184 4.43 8.13 -2.69
N VAL A 185 3.51 8.07 -1.71
CA VAL A 185 2.09 8.39 -1.93
C VAL A 185 1.95 9.84 -2.42
N TYR A 186 2.60 10.81 -1.75
CA TYR A 186 2.58 12.18 -2.20
C TYR A 186 3.16 12.36 -3.61
N ALA A 187 4.25 11.65 -3.94
CA ALA A 187 4.86 11.71 -5.27
C ALA A 187 3.96 11.09 -6.36
N GLN A 188 3.19 10.07 -6.03
CA GLN A 188 2.22 9.44 -6.91
C GLN A 188 1.02 10.35 -7.19
N GLU A 189 0.58 11.08 -6.17
CA GLU A 189 -0.48 12.09 -6.27
C GLU A 189 0.02 13.45 -6.81
N GLU A 190 1.24 13.51 -7.37
CA GLU A 190 1.89 14.71 -7.91
C GLU A 190 2.08 15.84 -6.88
N ARG A 191 1.90 15.55 -5.60
CA ARG A 191 2.13 16.46 -4.47
C ARG A 191 3.62 16.54 -4.15
N TYR A 192 4.40 16.98 -5.12
CA TYR A 192 5.86 16.91 -5.08
C TYR A 192 6.51 17.74 -3.95
N ALA A 193 5.89 18.85 -3.57
CA ALA A 193 6.40 19.68 -2.48
C ALA A 193 6.32 18.95 -1.13
N GLU A 194 5.18 18.27 -0.88
CA GLU A 194 4.97 17.47 0.32
C GLU A 194 5.86 16.23 0.32
N ALA A 195 5.99 15.55 -0.83
CA ALA A 195 6.90 14.42 -0.97
C ALA A 195 8.34 14.79 -0.60
N ILE A 196 8.85 15.92 -1.14
CA ILE A 196 10.20 16.41 -0.84
C ILE A 196 10.33 16.73 0.64
N ALA A 197 9.35 17.42 1.24
CA ALA A 197 9.38 17.78 2.66
C ALA A 197 9.47 16.53 3.55
N VAL A 198 8.67 15.48 3.27
CA VAL A 198 8.70 14.23 4.03
C VAL A 198 10.02 13.50 3.86
N TYR A 199 10.60 13.47 2.66
CA TYR A 199 11.92 12.87 2.46
C TYR A 199 13.02 13.66 3.18
N ASP A 200 12.92 15.00 3.23
CA ASP A 200 13.87 15.83 3.97
C ASP A 200 13.80 15.58 5.47
N GLU A 201 12.61 15.35 6.04
CA GLU A 201 12.47 14.92 7.44
C GLU A 201 13.05 13.52 7.67
N ALA A 202 12.78 12.56 6.77
CA ALA A 202 13.36 11.22 6.86
C ALA A 202 14.90 11.23 6.85
N MET A 203 15.51 12.06 6.00
CA MET A 203 16.98 12.24 5.96
C MET A 203 17.55 12.89 7.22
N LYS A 204 16.76 13.65 8.00
CA LYS A 204 17.19 14.16 9.31
C LYS A 204 17.20 13.06 10.38
N VAL A 205 16.26 12.12 10.29
CA VAL A 205 16.16 10.98 11.23
C VAL A 205 17.32 10.00 11.02
N ASP A 206 17.58 9.62 9.78
CA ASP A 206 18.73 8.77 9.42
C ASP A 206 19.40 9.28 8.13
N GLN A 207 20.57 9.90 8.31
CA GLN A 207 21.38 10.45 7.21
C GLN A 207 22.06 9.37 6.36
N LYS A 208 22.13 8.13 6.84
CA LYS A 208 22.74 7.00 6.13
C LYS A 208 21.75 6.17 5.34
N ASP A 209 20.46 6.38 5.57
CA ASP A 209 19.43 5.69 4.80
C ASP A 209 19.33 6.30 3.40
N PHE A 210 19.66 5.50 2.39
CA PHE A 210 19.63 5.95 1.00
C PHE A 210 18.21 6.05 0.42
N ARG A 211 17.20 5.41 1.04
CA ARG A 211 15.82 5.33 0.53
C ARG A 211 15.15 6.71 0.39
N PRO A 212 15.13 7.59 1.41
CA PRO A 212 14.55 8.92 1.26
C PRO A 212 15.34 9.80 0.28
N ILE A 213 16.68 9.64 0.20
CA ILE A 213 17.52 10.35 -0.75
C ILE A 213 17.15 9.96 -2.18
N LEU A 214 16.99 8.66 -2.43
CA LEU A 214 16.55 8.11 -3.71
C LEU A 214 15.12 8.60 -4.06
N GLY A 215 14.20 8.56 -3.11
CA GLY A 215 12.83 9.07 -3.29
C GLY A 215 12.81 10.53 -3.71
N LYS A 216 13.56 11.38 -3.02
CA LYS A 216 13.72 12.81 -3.37
C LYS A 216 14.34 13.00 -4.76
N ALA A 217 15.38 12.22 -5.11
CA ALA A 217 16.00 12.25 -6.43
C ALA A 217 14.99 11.96 -7.55
N LEU A 218 14.15 10.96 -7.35
CA LEU A 218 13.11 10.57 -8.31
C LEU A 218 12.05 11.67 -8.48
N VAL A 219 11.62 12.30 -7.39
CA VAL A 219 10.68 13.44 -7.45
C VAL A 219 11.28 14.62 -8.19
N LEU A 220 12.52 15.01 -7.89
CA LEU A 220 13.21 16.10 -8.57
C LEU A 220 13.38 15.81 -10.06
N LYS A 221 13.69 14.57 -10.41
CA LYS A 221 13.78 14.13 -11.81
C LYS A 221 12.45 14.28 -12.54
N ARG A 222 11.32 13.88 -11.91
CA ARG A 222 9.98 14.11 -12.47
C ARG A 222 9.66 15.59 -12.67
N GLN A 223 10.16 16.47 -11.79
CA GLN A 223 10.03 17.92 -11.95
C GLN A 223 10.97 18.51 -13.01
N GLY A 224 11.78 17.70 -13.70
CA GLY A 224 12.78 18.18 -14.66
C GLY A 224 14.02 18.82 -14.03
N LYS A 225 14.18 18.77 -12.70
CA LYS A 225 15.35 19.30 -11.97
C LYS A 225 16.50 18.30 -12.00
N THR A 226 16.96 17.98 -13.22
CA THR A 226 17.89 16.87 -13.50
C THR A 226 19.24 17.01 -12.80
N ASP A 227 19.78 18.22 -12.68
CA ASP A 227 21.09 18.46 -12.04
C ASP A 227 21.03 18.13 -10.54
N GLN A 228 19.98 18.59 -9.85
CA GLN A 228 19.76 18.28 -8.44
C GLN A 228 19.49 16.80 -8.23
N ALA A 229 18.68 16.19 -9.09
CA ALA A 229 18.39 14.77 -9.05
C ALA A 229 19.66 13.93 -9.21
N SER A 230 20.54 14.28 -10.17
CA SER A 230 21.78 13.56 -10.45
C SER A 230 22.70 13.51 -9.23
N GLN A 231 22.84 14.62 -8.51
CA GLN A 231 23.63 14.67 -7.27
C GLN A 231 23.08 13.72 -6.21
N LEU A 232 21.76 13.72 -6.01
CA LEU A 232 21.13 12.83 -5.03
C LEU A 232 21.19 11.37 -5.44
N PHE A 233 21.05 11.03 -6.72
CA PHE A 233 21.25 9.66 -7.20
C PHE A 233 22.65 9.14 -6.90
N LYS A 234 23.66 9.97 -7.05
CA LYS A 234 25.05 9.62 -6.69
C LYS A 234 25.15 9.31 -5.20
N VAL A 235 24.66 10.22 -4.34
CA VAL A 235 24.68 10.01 -2.88
C VAL A 235 23.91 8.75 -2.48
N ALA A 236 22.71 8.55 -3.04
CA ALA A 236 21.92 7.34 -2.78
C ALA A 236 22.67 6.06 -3.23
N GLY A 237 23.35 6.11 -4.37
CA GLY A 237 24.17 5.00 -4.87
C GLY A 237 25.37 4.69 -3.98
N ASP A 238 26.03 5.73 -3.45
CA ASP A 238 27.19 5.57 -2.57
C ASP A 238 26.79 4.97 -1.20
N LEU A 239 25.64 5.36 -0.67
CA LEU A 239 25.10 4.84 0.62
C LEU A 239 24.40 3.48 0.47
N SER A 240 23.94 3.13 -0.72
CA SER A 240 23.16 1.90 -0.90
C SER A 240 24.00 0.64 -0.80
N PRO A 241 23.41 -0.49 -0.34
CA PRO A 241 24.01 -1.81 -0.46
C PRO A 241 24.37 -2.14 -1.92
N ALA A 242 25.43 -2.95 -2.11
CA ALA A 242 25.97 -3.24 -3.44
C ALA A 242 24.91 -3.74 -4.44
N GLN A 243 23.96 -4.54 -3.97
CA GLN A 243 22.88 -5.12 -4.78
C GLN A 243 21.94 -4.08 -5.43
N TYR A 244 21.84 -2.85 -4.89
CA TYR A 244 20.97 -1.80 -5.41
C TYR A 244 21.69 -0.76 -6.29
N ARG A 245 23.03 -0.73 -6.26
CA ARG A 245 23.83 0.31 -6.93
C ARG A 245 23.58 0.39 -8.43
N ASP A 246 23.55 -0.75 -9.10
CA ASP A 246 23.37 -0.78 -10.55
C ASP A 246 21.97 -0.36 -10.96
N GLN A 247 20.97 -0.72 -10.15
CA GLN A 247 19.60 -0.29 -10.38
C GLN A 247 19.42 1.21 -10.14
N ILE A 248 20.05 1.78 -9.11
CA ILE A 248 20.06 3.23 -8.87
C ILE A 248 20.74 3.97 -10.05
N LYS A 249 21.84 3.44 -10.59
CA LYS A 249 22.50 4.01 -11.80
C LYS A 249 21.56 3.96 -13.01
N GLN A 250 20.84 2.85 -13.23
CA GLN A 250 19.86 2.73 -14.31
C GLN A 250 18.73 3.75 -14.14
N LEU A 251 18.19 3.91 -12.93
CA LEU A 251 17.17 4.91 -12.64
C LEU A 251 17.70 6.34 -12.90
N ALA A 252 18.94 6.63 -12.55
CA ALA A 252 19.56 7.92 -12.83
C ALA A 252 19.68 8.19 -14.34
N ALA A 253 20.08 7.19 -15.12
CA ALA A 253 20.31 7.29 -16.57
C ALA A 253 19.03 7.36 -17.43
N GLN A 254 17.88 6.88 -16.92
CA GLN A 254 16.61 6.97 -17.66
C GLN A 254 16.24 8.43 -17.94
N PRO A 255 15.70 8.77 -19.10
CA PRO A 255 15.19 10.12 -19.35
C PRO A 255 14.07 10.45 -18.36
N PRO A 256 13.91 11.73 -17.96
CA PRO A 256 12.77 12.11 -17.14
C PRO A 256 11.47 11.75 -17.86
N VAL A 257 10.56 11.08 -17.15
CA VAL A 257 9.21 10.87 -17.70
C VAL A 257 8.55 12.23 -17.79
N PRO A 258 8.05 12.65 -18.96
CA PRO A 258 7.37 13.93 -19.09
C PRO A 258 6.25 13.99 -18.05
N ALA A 259 6.22 15.06 -17.25
CA ALA A 259 5.07 15.34 -16.41
C ALA A 259 3.83 15.35 -17.31
N ALA A 260 2.78 14.64 -16.92
CA ALA A 260 1.51 14.79 -17.58
C ALA A 260 1.16 16.28 -17.63
N PRO A 261 0.64 16.81 -18.76
CA PRO A 261 0.25 18.21 -18.80
C PRO A 261 -0.71 18.47 -17.62
N PRO A 262 -0.55 19.62 -16.92
CA PRO A 262 -1.40 19.91 -15.77
C PRO A 262 -2.85 19.72 -16.20
N ALA A 263 -3.58 18.94 -15.43
CA ALA A 263 -5.01 18.75 -15.67
C ALA A 263 -5.62 20.15 -15.76
N THR A 264 -6.12 20.50 -16.93
CA THR A 264 -6.86 21.75 -17.10
C THR A 264 -7.92 21.76 -16.02
N PRO A 265 -7.98 22.79 -15.16
CA PRO A 265 -8.99 22.84 -14.12
C PRO A 265 -10.34 22.60 -14.83
N SER A 266 -11.03 21.53 -14.47
CA SER A 266 -12.36 21.23 -14.99
C SER A 266 -13.17 22.51 -14.86
N ALA A 267 -13.57 23.07 -16.02
CA ALA A 267 -14.36 24.28 -16.03
C ALA A 267 -15.51 24.05 -15.04
N THR A 268 -15.55 24.89 -14.03
CA THR A 268 -16.64 24.95 -13.08
C THR A 268 -17.94 24.85 -13.87
N PRO A 269 -18.79 23.84 -13.64
CA PRO A 269 -20.06 23.77 -14.35
C PRO A 269 -20.77 25.12 -14.17
N PRO A 270 -21.37 25.71 -15.24
CA PRO A 270 -22.01 26.98 -15.14
C PRO A 270 -23.02 26.91 -13.99
N ALA A 271 -22.94 27.90 -13.10
CA ALA A 271 -23.84 28.03 -11.98
C ALA A 271 -25.28 27.86 -12.45
N THR A 272 -25.96 26.83 -11.96
CA THR A 272 -27.39 26.64 -12.18
C THR A 272 -28.08 27.90 -11.69
N PRO A 273 -28.91 28.60 -12.54
CA PRO A 273 -29.62 29.77 -12.09
C PRO A 273 -30.49 29.40 -10.88
N PRO A 274 -30.64 30.31 -9.90
CA PRO A 274 -31.38 30.01 -8.68
C PRO A 274 -32.78 29.58 -9.07
N ALA A 275 -33.23 28.44 -8.56
CA ALA A 275 -34.57 27.91 -8.77
C ALA A 275 -35.58 28.95 -8.29
N THR A 276 -36.49 29.33 -9.16
CA THR A 276 -37.63 30.16 -8.83
C THR A 276 -38.41 29.52 -7.68
N PRO A 277 -38.67 30.25 -6.59
CA PRO A 277 -39.43 29.67 -5.47
C PRO A 277 -40.81 29.19 -5.97
N PRO A 278 -41.29 28.02 -5.49
CA PRO A 278 -42.60 27.53 -5.87
C PRO A 278 -43.67 28.51 -5.45
N ALA A 279 -44.62 28.80 -6.37
CA ALA A 279 -45.77 29.66 -6.13
C ALA A 279 -46.55 29.15 -4.90
N THR A 280 -46.81 30.03 -3.96
CA THR A 280 -47.63 29.78 -2.78
C THR A 280 -49.05 29.39 -3.24
N PRO A 281 -49.61 28.26 -2.79
CA PRO A 281 -51.01 27.96 -3.05
C PRO A 281 -51.93 28.96 -2.34
N PRO A 282 -53.10 29.31 -2.94
CA PRO A 282 -54.03 30.28 -2.33
C PRO A 282 -54.53 29.78 -0.99
N GLY A 283 -54.42 30.67 0.01
CA GLY A 283 -54.76 30.39 1.37
C GLY A 283 -56.24 29.96 1.56
N ASN A 284 -56.41 28.88 2.29
CA ASN A 284 -57.69 28.45 2.82
C ASN A 284 -58.18 29.53 3.84
N LEU A 285 -59.31 30.15 3.54
CA LEU A 285 -60.03 30.98 4.46
C LEU A 285 -60.48 30.16 5.69
N PRO A 286 -60.38 30.71 6.90
CA PRO A 286 -60.87 30.02 8.11
C PRO A 286 -62.38 29.95 8.11
N ALA A 287 -62.92 28.77 8.45
CA ALA A 287 -64.35 28.56 8.64
C ALA A 287 -64.89 29.36 9.83
N PRO A 288 -66.14 29.82 9.78
CA PRO A 288 -66.74 30.59 10.88
C PRO A 288 -66.97 29.72 12.12
N PRO A 289 -66.94 30.30 13.33
CA PRO A 289 -67.07 29.59 14.60
C PRO A 289 -68.50 29.00 14.75
N SER A 290 -68.56 27.74 15.17
CA SER A 290 -69.78 27.02 15.51
C SER A 290 -70.41 27.64 16.78
N ALA A 291 -71.73 27.79 16.73
CA ALA A 291 -72.57 28.29 17.82
C ALA A 291 -72.53 27.37 19.07
N PRO A 292 -72.73 27.91 20.27
CA PRO A 292 -72.62 27.14 21.53
C PRO A 292 -73.81 26.20 21.71
N GLU A 293 -73.51 24.99 22.03
CA GLU A 293 -74.47 23.95 22.43
C GLU A 293 -75.02 24.24 23.85
N LYS A 294 -76.33 24.15 23.96
CA LYS A 294 -77.12 24.42 25.18
C LYS A 294 -77.03 23.23 26.16
N PRO A 295 -76.90 23.43 27.46
CA PRO A 295 -76.83 22.36 28.43
C PRO A 295 -78.13 21.64 28.60
N ALA A 296 -78.15 20.36 28.65
CA ALA A 296 -79.24 19.53 29.08
C ALA A 296 -79.20 19.37 30.60
N SER A 297 -80.30 19.66 31.25
CA SER A 297 -80.62 19.37 32.68
C SER A 297 -81.77 18.31 32.68
N PRO A 298 -82.11 17.79 33.83
CA PRO A 298 -81.37 17.08 34.91
C PRO A 298 -81.50 15.54 34.84
#